data_c66c5733a05fbb367e8d7bc6a6304061
#
_entry.id   c66c5733a05fbb367e8d7bc6a6304061
#
_cell.length_a   1.000
_cell.length_b   1.000
_cell.length_c   1.000
_cell.angle_alpha   90.00
_cell.angle_beta   90.00
_cell.angle_gamma   90.00
#
_symmetry.space_group_name_H-M   'P 1'
#
loop_
_entity.id
_entity.type
_entity.pdbx_description
1 polymer ?
#
loop_
_entity_poly.entity_id
_entity_poly.type
_entity_poly.pdbx_seq_one_letter_code
_entity_poly.pdbx_strand_id
1 'polypeptide(L)'
;MKMNRKMKKIILMAVVALMATMSAEAQRIRTIDKDGQPVPYVSVLTTDARYIGVTDINGVIEDVKGADTISVSHVAYKPKLYKVNGKSGTITLEDADFGLPEIVVKKKPLVYVQTYYRVYLYDDEYGVMYYRVGFTDNVYDRVTKKLKTSTTHTAKAKYAILKTAFSALAGNIVDKHSQIKMKPLEDRIKERYKDIQVKITDEGNGRKRISDFKGTIGYIVDNKEAGQRRFSYDSGKASAHRLEAQGKEKKLKKREAKDAKERNREDADFELYRIDDDGRCTPEDFMMSQWMTSYDEDNKKGESVHKVHCVQVFATDRAYVDKDELKQLKKENKMKMTYQNILQFERAHKIPALAPAIQKKLNELWKMEE
;
A
#
# COMPACT_ATOMS: atom_id res chain seq x y z
N MET A 1 -37.03 56.67 1.42
CA MET A 1 -36.48 56.33 2.76
C MET A 1 -34.96 56.17 2.65
N LYS A 2 -34.17 57.17 3.13
CA LYS A 2 -32.70 57.13 3.03
C LYS A 2 -32.13 56.24 4.14
N MET A 3 -31.55 55.13 3.79
CA MET A 3 -30.99 54.14 4.72
C MET A 3 -29.80 54.79 5.49
N ASN A 4 -29.82 54.66 6.80
CA ASN A 4 -28.81 55.25 7.70
C ASN A 4 -27.42 54.66 7.43
N ARG A 5 -26.35 55.51 7.48
CA ARG A 5 -24.94 55.11 7.21
C ARG A 5 -24.45 53.96 8.11
N LYS A 6 -24.98 53.85 9.36
CA LYS A 6 -24.68 52.71 10.26
C LYS A 6 -25.30 51.43 9.74
N MET A 7 -26.52 51.49 9.22
CA MET A 7 -27.25 50.29 8.68
C MET A 7 -26.57 49.78 7.42
N LYS A 8 -26.04 50.64 6.54
CA LYS A 8 -25.25 50.27 5.39
C LYS A 8 -23.97 49.52 5.77
N LYS A 9 -23.25 49.95 6.84
CA LYS A 9 -22.05 49.27 7.36
C LYS A 9 -22.39 47.90 7.94
N ILE A 10 -23.49 47.76 8.67
CA ILE A 10 -23.92 46.47 9.24
C ILE A 10 -24.28 45.49 8.12
N ILE A 11 -25.02 45.95 7.10
CA ILE A 11 -25.37 45.09 5.94
C ILE A 11 -24.11 44.69 5.16
N LEU A 12 -23.17 45.63 4.96
CA LEU A 12 -21.91 45.32 4.30
C LEU A 12 -21.07 44.30 5.09
N MET A 13 -20.98 44.44 6.43
CA MET A 13 -20.30 43.48 7.28
C MET A 13 -21.01 42.12 7.31
N ALA A 14 -22.34 42.09 7.30
CA ALA A 14 -23.12 40.85 7.22
C ALA A 14 -22.93 40.15 5.89
N VAL A 15 -22.86 40.88 4.77
CA VAL A 15 -22.58 40.33 3.44
C VAL A 15 -21.15 39.82 3.34
N VAL A 16 -20.16 40.53 3.91
CA VAL A 16 -18.76 40.08 3.97
C VAL A 16 -18.62 38.85 4.89
N ALA A 17 -19.33 38.81 6.02
CA ALA A 17 -19.37 37.63 6.87
C ALA A 17 -20.07 36.44 6.20
N LEU A 18 -21.13 36.68 5.42
CA LEU A 18 -21.81 35.63 4.64
C LEU A 18 -20.93 35.11 3.49
N MET A 19 -20.15 35.97 2.84
CA MET A 19 -19.16 35.56 1.83
C MET A 19 -17.97 34.82 2.43
N ALA A 20 -17.58 35.14 3.67
CA ALA A 20 -16.53 34.43 4.41
C ALA A 20 -16.98 33.02 4.89
N THR A 21 -18.27 32.79 5.00
CA THR A 21 -18.84 31.47 5.31
C THR A 21 -19.12 30.63 4.05
N MET A 22 -18.84 31.12 2.85
CA MET A 22 -18.68 30.22 1.70
C MET A 22 -17.43 29.40 1.97
N SER A 23 -17.63 28.36 2.75
CA SER A 23 -16.65 27.35 3.08
C SER A 23 -15.99 26.93 1.77
N ALA A 24 -14.70 27.10 1.65
CA ALA A 24 -13.95 26.36 0.65
C ALA A 24 -14.25 24.89 0.95
N GLU A 25 -15.19 24.28 0.23
CA GLU A 25 -15.40 22.84 0.33
C GLU A 25 -14.04 22.19 0.13
N ALA A 26 -13.57 21.50 1.16
CA ALA A 26 -12.31 20.79 1.08
C ALA A 26 -12.41 19.87 -0.15
N GLN A 27 -11.47 20.05 -1.08
CA GLN A 27 -11.47 19.30 -2.31
C GLN A 27 -11.29 17.83 -2.01
N ARG A 28 -12.30 17.03 -2.30
CA ARG A 28 -12.37 15.61 -1.98
C ARG A 28 -12.19 14.78 -3.25
N ILE A 29 -11.20 13.91 -3.28
CA ILE A 29 -10.98 12.96 -4.35
C ILE A 29 -11.31 11.55 -3.85
N ARG A 30 -12.07 10.82 -4.65
CA ARG A 30 -12.39 9.41 -4.41
C ARG A 30 -11.79 8.54 -5.49
N THR A 31 -11.14 7.45 -5.12
CA THR A 31 -10.62 6.44 -6.03
C THR A 31 -11.51 5.20 -6.01
N ILE A 32 -11.88 4.75 -7.19
CA ILE A 32 -12.70 3.54 -7.41
C ILE A 32 -12.06 2.67 -8.49
N ASP A 33 -12.42 1.40 -8.51
CA ASP A 33 -12.12 0.52 -9.65
C ASP A 33 -13.22 0.59 -10.73
N LYS A 34 -13.07 -0.22 -11.79
CA LYS A 34 -14.03 -0.31 -12.90
C LYS A 34 -15.42 -0.76 -12.45
N ASP A 35 -15.52 -1.50 -11.34
CA ASP A 35 -16.78 -2.03 -10.79
C ASP A 35 -17.39 -1.04 -9.78
N GLY A 36 -16.83 0.18 -9.64
CA GLY A 36 -17.28 1.22 -8.73
C GLY A 36 -16.90 0.97 -7.27
N GLN A 37 -16.10 -0.07 -6.98
CA GLN A 37 -15.66 -0.37 -5.63
C GLN A 37 -14.56 0.61 -5.20
N PRO A 38 -14.58 1.12 -3.97
CA PRO A 38 -13.50 1.95 -3.46
C PRO A 38 -12.14 1.27 -3.55
N VAL A 39 -11.12 2.01 -3.99
CA VAL A 39 -9.73 1.58 -3.94
C VAL A 39 -9.02 2.34 -2.83
N PRO A 40 -8.77 1.70 -1.67
CA PRO A 40 -8.08 2.33 -0.55
C PRO A 40 -6.57 2.41 -0.79
N TYR A 41 -5.90 3.29 -0.02
CA TYR A 41 -4.44 3.39 0.06
C TYR A 41 -3.74 3.72 -1.25
N VAL A 42 -4.43 4.46 -2.12
CA VAL A 42 -3.85 5.02 -3.34
C VAL A 42 -2.94 6.17 -2.97
N SER A 43 -1.68 6.10 -3.36
CA SER A 43 -0.73 7.21 -3.21
C SER A 43 -1.09 8.34 -4.16
N VAL A 44 -1.18 9.56 -3.63
CA VAL A 44 -1.51 10.78 -4.36
C VAL A 44 -0.34 11.73 -4.29
N LEU A 45 0.24 12.08 -5.44
CA LEU A 45 1.41 12.92 -5.56
C LEU A 45 1.15 14.07 -6.55
N THR A 46 1.88 15.13 -6.40
CA THR A 46 2.03 16.15 -7.45
C THR A 46 2.89 15.60 -8.61
N THR A 47 2.89 16.26 -9.73
CA THR A 47 3.71 15.87 -10.91
C THR A 47 5.22 16.04 -10.69
N ASP A 48 5.62 16.86 -9.71
CA ASP A 48 7.01 17.06 -9.27
C ASP A 48 7.45 16.12 -8.12
N ALA A 49 6.64 15.10 -7.81
CA ALA A 49 6.89 14.05 -6.84
C ALA A 49 6.67 14.43 -5.37
N ARG A 50 6.08 15.56 -5.06
CA ARG A 50 5.69 15.86 -3.68
C ARG A 50 4.45 15.03 -3.31
N TYR A 51 4.47 14.36 -2.18
CA TYR A 51 3.31 13.64 -1.66
C TYR A 51 2.23 14.63 -1.19
N ILE A 52 0.97 14.36 -1.58
CA ILE A 52 -0.22 15.02 -1.03
C ILE A 52 -0.78 14.16 0.11
N GLY A 53 -0.70 12.84 -0.04
CA GLY A 53 -1.15 11.88 0.95
C GLY A 53 -1.51 10.53 0.33
N VAL A 54 -2.27 9.76 1.09
CA VAL A 54 -2.78 8.45 0.70
C VAL A 54 -4.28 8.42 0.94
N THR A 55 -5.04 7.79 0.05
CA THR A 55 -6.49 7.64 0.28
C THR A 55 -6.76 6.74 1.49
N ASP A 56 -7.81 7.04 2.23
CA ASP A 56 -8.26 6.25 3.37
C ASP A 56 -8.80 4.86 2.96
N ILE A 57 -9.30 4.10 3.94
CA ILE A 57 -9.90 2.78 3.73
C ILE A 57 -11.14 2.81 2.81
N ASN A 58 -11.77 3.95 2.61
CA ASN A 58 -12.91 4.14 1.70
C ASN A 58 -12.49 4.69 0.32
N GLY A 59 -11.19 4.76 0.06
CA GLY A 59 -10.64 5.30 -1.17
C GLY A 59 -10.76 6.83 -1.28
N VAL A 60 -10.80 7.55 -0.15
CA VAL A 60 -11.01 9.00 -0.13
C VAL A 60 -9.76 9.70 0.39
N ILE A 61 -9.38 10.79 -0.27
CA ILE A 61 -8.45 11.78 0.24
C ILE A 61 -9.12 13.14 0.22
N GLU A 62 -8.95 13.88 1.30
CA GLU A 62 -9.46 15.24 1.45
C GLU A 62 -8.31 16.24 1.30
N ASP A 63 -8.67 17.47 0.96
CA ASP A 63 -7.74 18.61 0.96
C ASP A 63 -6.59 18.52 -0.06
N VAL A 64 -6.89 18.08 -1.29
CA VAL A 64 -5.93 18.02 -2.41
C VAL A 64 -5.65 19.44 -2.92
N LYS A 65 -5.04 20.30 -2.07
CA LYS A 65 -4.78 21.72 -2.39
C LYS A 65 -3.45 21.88 -3.13
N GLY A 66 -3.40 22.87 -4.01
CA GLY A 66 -2.18 23.40 -4.60
C GLY A 66 -1.58 22.55 -5.73
N ALA A 67 -2.37 21.65 -6.34
CA ALA A 67 -1.96 20.91 -7.51
C ALA A 67 -3.04 20.99 -8.62
N ASP A 68 -2.66 21.44 -9.80
CA ASP A 68 -3.55 21.41 -10.99
C ASP A 68 -3.71 20.00 -11.55
N THR A 69 -2.67 19.20 -11.41
CA THR A 69 -2.62 17.81 -11.85
C THR A 69 -1.96 16.95 -10.77
N ILE A 70 -2.58 15.84 -10.46
CA ILE A 70 -2.05 14.82 -9.52
C ILE A 70 -1.72 13.54 -10.24
N SER A 71 -0.77 12.81 -9.71
CA SER A 71 -0.46 11.43 -10.07
C SER A 71 -0.97 10.50 -8.99
N VAL A 72 -1.79 9.53 -9.37
CA VAL A 72 -2.30 8.51 -8.46
C VAL A 72 -1.70 7.16 -8.81
N SER A 73 -1.30 6.39 -7.81
CA SER A 73 -0.71 5.06 -8.01
C SER A 73 -1.06 4.10 -6.89
N HIS A 74 -1.26 2.84 -7.26
CA HIS A 74 -1.50 1.73 -6.34
C HIS A 74 -0.91 0.45 -6.92
N VAL A 75 -0.46 -0.48 -6.07
CA VAL A 75 0.24 -1.71 -6.48
C VAL A 75 -0.55 -2.60 -7.45
N ALA A 76 -1.87 -2.60 -7.38
CA ALA A 76 -2.74 -3.42 -8.22
C ALA A 76 -3.32 -2.69 -9.43
N TYR A 77 -3.01 -1.41 -9.63
CA TYR A 77 -3.61 -0.59 -10.67
C TYR A 77 -2.56 0.17 -11.49
N LYS A 78 -2.91 0.51 -12.72
CA LYS A 78 -2.09 1.37 -13.59
C LYS A 78 -2.00 2.77 -12.98
N PRO A 79 -0.81 3.39 -12.90
CA PRO A 79 -0.69 4.78 -12.51
C PRO A 79 -1.48 5.69 -13.44
N LYS A 80 -2.12 6.72 -12.88
CA LYS A 80 -2.96 7.65 -13.64
C LYS A 80 -2.67 9.11 -13.27
N LEU A 81 -2.64 9.98 -14.28
CA LEU A 81 -2.65 11.42 -14.08
C LEU A 81 -4.10 11.93 -14.09
N TYR A 82 -4.42 12.84 -13.19
CA TYR A 82 -5.75 13.42 -13.05
C TYR A 82 -5.68 14.94 -12.87
N LYS A 83 -6.45 15.67 -13.67
CA LYS A 83 -6.60 17.12 -13.54
C LYS A 83 -7.62 17.44 -12.45
N VAL A 84 -7.17 18.20 -11.48
CA VAL A 84 -7.91 18.49 -10.24
C VAL A 84 -8.75 19.73 -10.48
N ASN A 85 -9.24 20.27 -11.21
CA ASN A 85 -10.08 21.46 -11.52
C ASN A 85 -10.70 22.20 -10.31
N GLY A 86 -10.06 22.14 -9.13
CA GLY A 86 -10.57 22.80 -7.92
C GLY A 86 -11.88 22.23 -7.36
N LYS A 87 -12.36 21.09 -7.85
CA LYS A 87 -13.62 20.46 -7.43
C LYS A 87 -13.39 19.06 -6.89
N SER A 88 -14.32 18.60 -6.06
CA SER A 88 -14.39 17.19 -5.69
C SER A 88 -14.58 16.30 -6.92
N GLY A 89 -13.94 15.13 -6.95
CA GLY A 89 -13.95 14.26 -8.11
C GLY A 89 -13.76 12.79 -7.80
N THR A 90 -14.07 11.95 -8.78
CA THR A 90 -13.87 10.51 -8.71
C THR A 90 -12.88 10.07 -9.78
N ILE A 91 -11.90 9.28 -9.40
CA ILE A 91 -10.89 8.70 -10.28
C ILE A 91 -11.17 7.21 -10.39
N THR A 92 -11.53 6.75 -11.59
CA THR A 92 -11.60 5.31 -11.86
C THR A 92 -10.21 4.81 -12.25
N LEU A 93 -9.73 3.80 -11.53
CA LEU A 93 -8.45 3.15 -11.75
C LEU A 93 -8.65 1.89 -12.61
N GLU A 94 -7.69 1.65 -13.49
CA GLU A 94 -7.63 0.46 -14.32
C GLU A 94 -6.72 -0.58 -13.68
N ASP A 95 -7.14 -1.85 -13.68
CA ASP A 95 -6.32 -2.95 -13.17
C ASP A 95 -4.96 -2.97 -13.88
N ALA A 96 -3.89 -3.22 -13.13
CA ALA A 96 -2.59 -3.47 -13.73
C ALA A 96 -2.63 -4.80 -14.49
N ASP A 97 -1.88 -4.89 -15.62
CA ASP A 97 -1.81 -6.11 -16.43
C ASP A 97 -0.96 -7.21 -15.76
N PHE A 98 -0.86 -7.19 -14.43
CA PHE A 98 -0.11 -8.18 -13.67
C PHE A 98 -0.89 -9.50 -13.62
N GLY A 99 -0.30 -10.53 -14.18
CA GLY A 99 -0.88 -11.87 -14.16
C GLY A 99 0.24 -12.92 -14.15
N LEU A 100 0.08 -13.93 -13.30
CA LEU A 100 0.93 -15.12 -13.39
C LEU A 100 0.47 -15.95 -14.59
N PRO A 101 1.40 -16.59 -15.31
CA PRO A 101 1.05 -17.58 -16.31
C PRO A 101 0.10 -18.65 -15.72
N GLU A 102 -0.82 -19.11 -16.54
CA GLU A 102 -1.68 -20.24 -16.16
C GLU A 102 -0.80 -21.48 -16.03
N ILE A 103 -0.92 -22.18 -14.91
CA ILE A 103 -0.15 -23.39 -14.65
C ILE A 103 -1.09 -24.58 -14.63
N VAL A 104 -0.80 -25.54 -15.48
CA VAL A 104 -1.48 -26.85 -15.44
C VAL A 104 -1.17 -27.52 -14.11
N VAL A 105 -2.18 -27.67 -13.26
CA VAL A 105 -2.04 -28.28 -11.93
C VAL A 105 -1.64 -29.74 -12.08
N LYS A 106 -0.37 -30.04 -11.84
CA LYS A 106 0.07 -31.42 -11.61
C LYS A 106 -0.14 -31.77 -10.14
N LYS A 107 -0.56 -32.99 -9.83
CA LYS A 107 -0.78 -33.49 -8.46
C LYS A 107 0.54 -33.71 -7.71
N LYS A 108 1.42 -32.70 -7.66
CA LYS A 108 2.70 -32.77 -6.94
C LYS A 108 2.57 -32.21 -5.53
N PRO A 109 3.37 -32.72 -4.56
CA PRO A 109 3.21 -32.38 -3.14
C PRO A 109 3.70 -30.99 -2.79
N LEU A 110 4.65 -30.43 -3.54
CA LEU A 110 5.23 -29.13 -3.24
C LEU A 110 4.81 -28.09 -4.29
N VAL A 111 4.53 -26.89 -3.83
CA VAL A 111 4.35 -25.71 -4.69
C VAL A 111 5.48 -24.76 -4.40
N TYR A 112 6.27 -24.46 -5.42
CA TYR A 112 7.27 -23.41 -5.41
C TYR A 112 6.65 -22.14 -5.94
N VAL A 113 6.78 -21.03 -5.18
CA VAL A 113 6.38 -19.70 -5.60
C VAL A 113 7.57 -18.78 -5.42
N GLN A 114 8.13 -18.30 -6.51
CA GLN A 114 9.12 -17.22 -6.45
C GLN A 114 8.39 -15.89 -6.36
N THR A 115 8.86 -15.04 -5.45
CA THR A 115 8.37 -13.66 -5.38
C THR A 115 9.52 -12.69 -5.56
N TYR A 116 9.25 -11.65 -6.31
CA TYR A 116 10.05 -10.45 -6.38
C TYR A 116 9.52 -9.44 -5.38
N TYR A 117 10.39 -8.80 -4.60
CA TYR A 117 9.99 -7.70 -3.74
C TYR A 117 10.78 -6.44 -4.05
N ARG A 118 10.15 -5.30 -3.85
CA ARG A 118 10.79 -4.00 -3.82
C ARG A 118 10.37 -3.22 -2.58
N VAL A 119 11.35 -2.52 -2.01
CA VAL A 119 11.19 -1.68 -0.83
C VAL A 119 11.70 -0.30 -1.16
N TYR A 120 10.93 0.72 -0.84
CA TYR A 120 11.42 2.10 -0.91
C TYR A 120 11.01 2.89 0.34
N LEU A 121 11.89 3.79 0.72
CA LEU A 121 11.66 4.83 1.70
C LEU A 121 11.70 6.16 0.96
N TYR A 122 10.64 6.91 1.07
CA TYR A 122 10.47 8.20 0.42
C TYR A 122 10.29 9.31 1.47
N ASP A 123 10.82 10.47 1.16
CA ASP A 123 10.73 11.69 1.97
C ASP A 123 10.62 12.89 1.01
N ASP A 124 9.67 13.80 1.24
CA ASP A 124 9.44 14.95 0.35
C ASP A 124 10.65 15.88 0.24
N GLU A 125 11.50 15.94 1.29
CA GLU A 125 12.70 16.78 1.28
C GLU A 125 13.81 16.19 0.38
N TYR A 126 13.97 14.84 0.41
CA TYR A 126 15.10 14.15 -0.24
C TYR A 126 14.69 13.24 -1.41
N GLY A 127 13.41 12.96 -1.58
CA GLY A 127 12.91 12.00 -2.55
C GLY A 127 13.07 10.55 -2.09
N VAL A 128 13.49 9.64 -2.97
CA VAL A 128 13.76 8.23 -2.61
C VAL A 128 15.07 8.13 -1.85
N MET A 129 15.00 7.86 -0.55
CA MET A 129 16.18 7.75 0.32
C MET A 129 16.78 6.35 0.36
N TYR A 130 15.98 5.36 0.10
CA TYR A 130 16.39 3.96 0.11
C TYR A 130 15.55 3.17 -0.88
N TYR A 131 16.21 2.33 -1.64
CA TYR A 131 15.57 1.36 -2.52
C TYR A 131 16.27 0.02 -2.42
N ARG A 132 15.51 -1.05 -2.36
CA ARG A 132 16.03 -2.41 -2.32
C ARG A 132 15.08 -3.34 -3.04
N VAL A 133 15.63 -4.24 -3.83
CA VAL A 133 14.91 -5.32 -4.49
C VAL A 133 15.56 -6.66 -4.18
N GLY A 134 14.77 -7.70 -4.28
CA GLY A 134 15.27 -9.06 -4.13
C GLY A 134 14.19 -10.10 -4.43
N PHE A 135 14.57 -11.35 -4.26
CA PHE A 135 13.69 -12.49 -4.45
C PHE A 135 13.48 -13.24 -3.16
N THR A 136 12.31 -13.87 -3.07
CA THR A 136 12.00 -14.81 -2.01
C THR A 136 11.48 -16.10 -2.62
N ASP A 137 12.15 -17.19 -2.31
CA ASP A 137 11.73 -18.54 -2.66
C ASP A 137 10.78 -19.07 -1.58
N ASN A 138 9.56 -19.33 -1.95
CA ASN A 138 8.54 -19.86 -1.04
C ASN A 138 8.20 -21.28 -1.49
N VAL A 139 8.28 -22.24 -0.57
CA VAL A 139 7.94 -23.63 -0.81
C VAL A 139 6.81 -24.05 0.12
N TYR A 140 5.64 -24.22 -0.44
CA TYR A 140 4.46 -24.71 0.26
C TYR A 140 4.31 -26.20 0.08
N ASP A 141 4.29 -26.93 1.18
CA ASP A 141 4.01 -28.37 1.21
C ASP A 141 2.49 -28.57 1.38
N ARG A 142 1.85 -29.07 0.35
CA ARG A 142 0.39 -29.26 0.29
C ARG A 142 -0.08 -30.38 1.22
N VAL A 143 0.80 -31.30 1.58
CA VAL A 143 0.49 -32.43 2.47
C VAL A 143 0.59 -31.99 3.92
N THR A 144 1.74 -31.43 4.30
CA THR A 144 1.99 -31.01 5.70
C THR A 144 1.48 -29.62 6.02
N LYS A 145 0.98 -28.89 5.02
CA LYS A 145 0.52 -27.49 5.11
C LYS A 145 1.59 -26.54 5.67
N LYS A 146 2.86 -26.80 5.41
CA LYS A 146 3.99 -25.99 5.88
C LYS A 146 4.55 -25.13 4.76
N LEU A 147 4.87 -23.88 5.10
CA LEU A 147 5.55 -22.95 4.21
C LEU A 147 7.00 -22.76 4.68
N LYS A 148 7.96 -22.92 3.76
CA LYS A 148 9.37 -22.57 3.96
C LYS A 148 9.72 -21.42 3.06
N THR A 149 10.35 -20.41 3.61
CA THR A 149 10.72 -19.19 2.88
C THR A 149 12.21 -18.92 3.01
N SER A 150 12.84 -18.49 1.92
CA SER A 150 14.25 -18.10 1.86
C SER A 150 14.34 -16.81 1.05
N THR A 151 14.89 -15.74 1.63
CA THR A 151 14.96 -14.42 0.99
C THR A 151 16.38 -14.15 0.50
N THR A 152 16.51 -13.73 -0.76
CA THR A 152 17.76 -13.31 -1.38
C THR A 152 17.71 -11.83 -1.74
N HIS A 153 18.74 -11.09 -1.36
CA HIS A 153 18.85 -9.67 -1.66
C HIS A 153 19.76 -9.49 -2.87
N THR A 154 19.26 -8.84 -3.90
CA THR A 154 19.96 -8.75 -5.18
C THR A 154 20.56 -7.39 -5.48
N ALA A 155 19.83 -6.30 -5.19
CA ALA A 155 20.30 -4.94 -5.41
C ALA A 155 19.71 -3.96 -4.40
N LYS A 156 20.47 -2.91 -4.10
CA LYS A 156 20.02 -1.81 -3.23
C LYS A 156 20.69 -0.51 -3.64
N ALA A 157 19.98 0.60 -3.50
CA ALA A 157 20.51 1.94 -3.53
C ALA A 157 20.03 2.70 -2.29
N LYS A 158 20.82 3.64 -1.80
CA LYS A 158 20.49 4.43 -0.61
C LYS A 158 21.15 5.80 -0.61
N TYR A 159 20.49 6.79 -0.08
CA TYR A 159 21.03 8.12 0.08
C TYR A 159 22.24 8.13 1.03
N ALA A 160 23.34 8.79 0.63
CA ALA A 160 24.65 8.68 1.30
C ALA A 160 24.63 9.13 2.78
N ILE A 161 23.85 10.15 3.14
CA ILE A 161 23.75 10.72 4.49
C ILE A 161 23.12 9.72 5.48
N LEU A 162 22.39 8.71 5.00
CA LEU A 162 21.57 7.82 5.83
C LEU A 162 22.11 6.39 5.93
N LYS A 163 23.39 6.16 5.55
CA LYS A 163 23.97 4.83 5.35
C LYS A 163 23.88 3.85 6.52
N THR A 164 23.83 4.31 7.76
CA THR A 164 23.91 3.42 8.94
C THR A 164 22.57 3.15 9.63
N ALA A 165 21.82 4.18 9.99
CA ALA A 165 20.57 4.01 10.74
C ALA A 165 19.43 3.39 9.91
N PHE A 166 19.30 3.77 8.65
CA PHE A 166 18.24 3.28 7.77
C PHE A 166 18.46 1.84 7.27
N SER A 167 19.69 1.36 7.22
CA SER A 167 19.95 -0.03 6.80
C SER A 167 19.36 -1.06 7.76
N ALA A 168 19.38 -0.77 9.06
CA ALA A 168 18.79 -1.65 10.08
C ALA A 168 17.25 -1.57 10.05
N LEU A 169 16.69 -0.37 9.93
CA LEU A 169 15.23 -0.19 9.82
C LEU A 169 14.68 -0.86 8.57
N ALA A 170 15.30 -0.60 7.41
CA ALA A 170 14.91 -1.20 6.15
C ALA A 170 15.08 -2.72 6.14
N GLY A 171 16.10 -3.27 6.79
CA GLY A 171 16.28 -4.71 6.98
C GLY A 171 15.10 -5.35 7.71
N ASN A 172 14.73 -4.81 8.85
CA ASN A 172 13.60 -5.29 9.65
C ASN A 172 12.26 -5.19 8.89
N ILE A 173 12.06 -4.14 8.11
CA ILE A 173 10.86 -3.96 7.27
C ILE A 173 10.82 -5.04 6.18
N VAL A 174 11.94 -5.26 5.48
CA VAL A 174 12.06 -6.30 4.45
C VAL A 174 11.73 -7.67 5.04
N ASP A 175 12.42 -8.07 6.10
CA ASP A 175 12.28 -9.40 6.67
C ASP A 175 10.84 -9.68 7.15
N LYS A 176 10.13 -8.65 7.58
CA LYS A 176 8.76 -8.78 8.07
C LYS A 176 7.71 -8.81 6.95
N HIS A 177 7.91 -8.05 5.87
CA HIS A 177 6.86 -7.79 4.87
C HIS A 177 7.15 -8.35 3.48
N SER A 178 8.36 -8.83 3.18
CA SER A 178 8.73 -9.38 1.86
C SER A 178 8.32 -10.84 1.63
N GLN A 179 7.72 -11.50 2.63
CA GLN A 179 7.43 -12.93 2.57
C GLN A 179 5.92 -13.18 2.41
N ILE A 180 5.57 -14.22 1.64
CA ILE A 180 4.19 -14.74 1.59
C ILE A 180 3.82 -15.23 2.99
N LYS A 181 2.60 -14.95 3.43
CA LYS A 181 2.08 -15.45 4.70
C LYS A 181 1.40 -16.79 4.51
N MET A 182 1.56 -17.67 5.51
CA MET A 182 0.98 -19.02 5.49
C MET A 182 -0.54 -19.01 5.39
N LYS A 183 -1.19 -18.04 6.03
CA LYS A 183 -2.64 -17.89 6.06
C LYS A 183 -3.04 -16.60 5.35
N PRO A 184 -4.19 -16.58 4.66
CA PRO A 184 -4.79 -15.36 4.15
C PRO A 184 -4.96 -14.31 5.24
N LEU A 185 -5.02 -13.04 4.84
CA LEU A 185 -5.14 -11.92 5.77
C LEU A 185 -6.38 -12.04 6.66
N GLU A 186 -7.49 -12.51 6.11
CA GLU A 186 -8.75 -12.73 6.84
C GLU A 186 -8.54 -13.61 8.08
N ASP A 187 -7.89 -14.77 7.94
CA ASP A 187 -7.62 -15.69 9.04
C ASP A 187 -6.62 -15.12 10.02
N ARG A 188 -5.59 -14.43 9.52
CA ARG A 188 -4.59 -13.76 10.36
C ARG A 188 -5.20 -12.64 11.20
N ILE A 189 -6.15 -11.90 10.65
CA ILE A 189 -6.88 -10.85 11.36
C ILE A 189 -7.74 -11.46 12.45
N LYS A 190 -8.55 -12.48 12.14
CA LYS A 190 -9.39 -13.16 13.14
C LYS A 190 -8.57 -13.71 14.31
N GLU A 191 -7.43 -14.34 14.04
CA GLU A 191 -6.56 -14.89 15.09
C GLU A 191 -5.87 -13.80 15.91
N ARG A 192 -5.31 -12.79 15.24
CA ARG A 192 -4.52 -11.74 15.89
C ARG A 192 -5.37 -10.81 16.73
N TYR A 193 -6.60 -10.57 16.31
CA TYR A 193 -7.49 -9.58 16.91
C TYR A 193 -8.76 -10.17 17.52
N LYS A 194 -8.72 -11.44 17.92
CA LYS A 194 -9.83 -12.10 18.60
C LYS A 194 -10.32 -11.32 19.83
N ASP A 195 -9.42 -10.62 20.53
CA ASP A 195 -9.72 -9.85 21.73
C ASP A 195 -10.58 -8.60 21.46
N ILE A 196 -10.62 -8.10 20.23
CA ILE A 196 -11.43 -6.95 19.82
C ILE A 196 -12.65 -7.36 18.99
N GLN A 197 -13.02 -8.64 19.05
CA GLN A 197 -14.24 -9.19 18.44
C GLN A 197 -14.42 -8.78 16.97
N VAL A 198 -13.37 -8.95 16.17
CA VAL A 198 -13.42 -8.66 14.73
C VAL A 198 -14.56 -9.40 14.08
N LYS A 199 -15.41 -8.66 13.35
CA LYS A 199 -16.54 -9.17 12.57
C LYS A 199 -16.26 -8.96 11.09
N ILE A 200 -16.68 -9.94 10.29
CA ILE A 200 -16.67 -9.85 8.83
C ILE A 200 -18.12 -9.92 8.39
N THR A 201 -18.62 -8.83 7.82
CA THR A 201 -20.00 -8.66 7.40
C THR A 201 -20.08 -8.59 5.89
N ASP A 202 -20.91 -9.42 5.28
CA ASP A 202 -21.18 -9.37 3.83
C ASP A 202 -22.03 -8.13 3.52
N GLU A 203 -21.58 -7.30 2.57
CA GLU A 203 -22.28 -6.11 2.09
C GLU A 203 -22.91 -6.33 0.71
N GLY A 204 -22.82 -7.55 0.19
CA GLY A 204 -23.26 -7.89 -1.17
C GLY A 204 -22.20 -7.55 -2.23
N ASN A 205 -22.51 -7.90 -3.50
CA ASN A 205 -21.64 -7.64 -4.66
C ASN A 205 -20.17 -8.06 -4.48
N GLY A 206 -19.94 -9.18 -3.76
CA GLY A 206 -18.60 -9.69 -3.49
C GLY A 206 -17.80 -8.89 -2.47
N ARG A 207 -18.39 -7.90 -1.80
CA ARG A 207 -17.74 -7.07 -0.79
C ARG A 207 -18.10 -7.51 0.62
N LYS A 208 -17.08 -7.67 1.47
CA LYS A 208 -17.22 -7.92 2.90
C LYS A 208 -16.46 -6.88 3.69
N ARG A 209 -17.10 -6.31 4.70
CA ARG A 209 -16.50 -5.35 5.61
C ARG A 209 -15.89 -6.06 6.80
N ILE A 210 -14.67 -5.68 7.14
CA ILE A 210 -13.98 -6.09 8.36
C ILE A 210 -14.11 -4.94 9.36
N SER A 211 -14.71 -5.20 10.51
CA SER A 211 -14.92 -4.19 11.56
C SER A 211 -14.57 -4.73 12.93
N ASP A 212 -14.23 -3.85 13.86
CA ASP A 212 -14.10 -4.11 15.28
C ASP A 212 -15.11 -3.26 16.09
N PHE A 213 -14.91 -3.14 17.40
CA PHE A 213 -15.81 -2.39 18.29
C PHE A 213 -15.80 -0.86 18.04
N LYS A 214 -14.83 -0.33 17.29
CA LYS A 214 -14.74 1.10 16.93
C LYS A 214 -15.14 1.40 15.49
N GLY A 215 -15.29 0.39 14.66
CA GLY A 215 -15.74 0.58 13.29
C GLY A 215 -14.97 -0.21 12.23
N THR A 216 -14.98 0.27 11.01
CA THR A 216 -14.36 -0.39 9.86
C THR A 216 -12.84 -0.30 9.92
N ILE A 217 -12.18 -1.45 9.79
CA ILE A 217 -10.73 -1.61 9.75
C ILE A 217 -10.23 -2.27 8.45
N GLY A 218 -11.12 -2.72 7.59
CA GLY A 218 -10.73 -3.35 6.32
C GLY A 218 -11.88 -3.80 5.46
N TYR A 219 -11.51 -4.28 4.28
CA TYR A 219 -12.45 -4.86 3.32
C TYR A 219 -11.84 -6.09 2.63
N ILE A 220 -12.70 -7.04 2.29
CA ILE A 220 -12.45 -8.13 1.36
C ILE A 220 -13.33 -7.87 0.15
N VAL A 221 -12.76 -7.92 -1.05
CA VAL A 221 -13.50 -7.74 -2.30
C VAL A 221 -13.18 -8.89 -3.24
N ASP A 222 -14.20 -9.64 -3.60
CA ASP A 222 -14.12 -10.74 -4.57
C ASP A 222 -14.54 -10.22 -5.95
N ASN A 223 -13.60 -10.21 -6.89
CA ASN A 223 -13.88 -10.03 -8.31
C ASN A 223 -14.02 -11.41 -8.96
N LYS A 224 -15.27 -11.86 -9.16
CA LYS A 224 -15.56 -13.18 -9.73
C LYS A 224 -15.15 -13.31 -11.18
N GLU A 225 -15.27 -12.25 -11.98
CA GLU A 225 -14.89 -12.26 -13.39
C GLU A 225 -13.38 -12.45 -13.56
N ALA A 226 -12.58 -11.79 -12.71
CA ALA A 226 -11.13 -11.94 -12.71
C ALA A 226 -10.64 -13.15 -11.89
N GLY A 227 -11.53 -13.86 -11.17
CA GLY A 227 -11.14 -14.93 -10.26
C GLY A 227 -10.18 -14.46 -9.16
N GLN A 228 -10.41 -13.27 -8.60
CA GLN A 228 -9.48 -12.64 -7.67
C GLN A 228 -10.17 -12.19 -6.39
N ARG A 229 -9.40 -12.21 -5.28
CA ARG A 229 -9.80 -11.68 -3.98
C ARG A 229 -8.78 -10.65 -3.51
N ARG A 230 -9.28 -9.46 -3.16
CA ARG A 230 -8.49 -8.36 -2.59
C ARG A 230 -8.77 -8.24 -1.10
N PHE A 231 -7.72 -8.02 -0.34
CA PHE A 231 -7.79 -7.63 1.07
C PHE A 231 -7.16 -6.26 1.24
N SER A 232 -7.88 -5.34 1.86
CA SER A 232 -7.38 -4.02 2.25
C SER A 232 -7.63 -3.85 3.73
N TYR A 233 -6.62 -3.44 4.50
CA TYR A 233 -6.68 -3.47 5.95
C TYR A 233 -5.84 -2.39 6.59
N ASP A 234 -6.44 -1.61 7.51
CA ASP A 234 -5.77 -0.62 8.34
C ASP A 234 -5.18 -1.28 9.57
N SER A 235 -3.93 -1.72 9.45
CA SER A 235 -3.21 -2.38 10.54
C SER A 235 -2.86 -1.44 11.69
N GLY A 236 -2.81 -0.15 11.41
CA GLY A 236 -2.58 0.90 12.37
C GLY A 236 -3.74 1.04 13.36
N LYS A 237 -4.93 1.30 12.84
CA LYS A 237 -6.16 1.41 13.65
C LYS A 237 -6.40 0.14 14.45
N ALA A 238 -6.36 -1.02 13.81
CA ALA A 238 -6.58 -2.29 14.49
C ALA A 238 -5.57 -2.56 15.63
N SER A 239 -4.31 -2.17 15.45
CA SER A 239 -3.31 -2.31 16.51
C SER A 239 -3.56 -1.37 17.69
N ALA A 240 -4.02 -0.13 17.44
CA ALA A 240 -4.39 0.83 18.48
C ALA A 240 -5.59 0.31 19.29
N HIS A 241 -6.68 -0.08 18.60
CA HIS A 241 -7.89 -0.62 19.21
C HIS A 241 -7.59 -1.86 20.07
N ARG A 242 -6.68 -2.74 19.61
CA ARG A 242 -6.26 -3.89 20.40
C ARG A 242 -5.52 -3.52 21.67
N LEU A 243 -4.63 -2.54 21.64
CA LEU A 243 -3.91 -2.08 22.84
C LEU A 243 -4.90 -1.53 23.88
N GLU A 244 -5.89 -0.79 23.43
CA GLU A 244 -6.96 -0.26 24.27
C GLU A 244 -7.81 -1.39 24.87
N ALA A 245 -8.34 -2.30 24.07
CA ALA A 245 -9.14 -3.45 24.53
C ALA A 245 -8.39 -4.35 25.53
N GLN A 246 -7.05 -4.41 25.44
CA GLN A 246 -6.22 -5.17 26.36
C GLN A 246 -5.79 -4.38 27.61
N GLY A 247 -6.25 -3.14 27.79
CA GLY A 247 -5.84 -2.28 28.90
C GLY A 247 -4.35 -1.99 28.97
N LYS A 248 -3.63 -2.03 27.82
CA LYS A 248 -2.18 -1.81 27.75
C LYS A 248 -1.83 -0.32 27.69
N GLU A 249 -2.26 0.44 28.71
CA GLU A 249 -2.14 1.90 28.75
C GLU A 249 -0.73 2.42 28.45
N LYS A 250 0.32 1.83 29.04
CA LYS A 250 1.72 2.25 28.78
C LYS A 250 2.11 2.15 27.31
N LYS A 251 1.66 1.08 26.64
CA LYS A 251 1.91 0.90 25.19
C LYS A 251 1.04 1.83 24.34
N LEU A 252 -0.19 2.06 24.77
CA LEU A 252 -1.11 3.00 24.12
C LEU A 252 -0.56 4.43 24.18
N LYS A 253 -0.18 4.93 25.37
CA LYS A 253 0.46 6.25 25.53
C LYS A 253 1.73 6.41 24.68
N LYS A 254 2.56 5.35 24.57
CA LYS A 254 3.75 5.38 23.70
C LYS A 254 3.36 5.47 22.23
N ARG A 255 2.27 4.83 21.83
CA ARG A 255 1.75 4.93 20.48
C ARG A 255 1.16 6.30 20.21
N GLU A 256 0.32 6.83 21.08
CA GLU A 256 -0.25 8.18 20.99
C GLU A 256 0.85 9.25 20.86
N ALA A 257 1.91 9.14 21.66
CA ALA A 257 3.06 10.05 21.56
C ALA A 257 3.80 9.91 20.19
N LYS A 258 3.83 8.70 19.63
CA LYS A 258 4.36 8.47 18.29
C LYS A 258 3.44 9.06 17.22
N ASP A 259 2.14 8.82 17.31
CA ASP A 259 1.13 9.31 16.36
C ASP A 259 1.04 10.86 16.41
N ALA A 260 1.24 11.47 17.59
CA ALA A 260 1.34 12.92 17.73
C ALA A 260 2.57 13.52 17.00
N LYS A 261 3.68 12.77 16.92
CA LYS A 261 4.86 13.15 16.17
C LYS A 261 4.71 12.84 14.68
N GLU A 262 4.16 11.69 14.35
CA GLU A 262 3.89 11.20 13.01
C GLU A 262 2.42 11.49 12.65
N ARG A 263 2.13 12.74 12.31
CA ARG A 263 0.77 13.19 12.00
C ARG A 263 0.22 12.52 10.73
N ASN A 264 -1.10 12.46 10.60
CA ASN A 264 -1.79 11.89 9.43
C ASN A 264 -1.29 10.48 9.08
N ARG A 265 -0.93 9.69 10.13
CA ARG A 265 -0.36 8.37 9.94
C ARG A 265 -1.40 7.37 9.43
N GLU A 266 -1.07 6.73 8.31
CA GLU A 266 -1.79 5.58 7.76
C GLU A 266 -0.85 4.36 7.70
N ASP A 267 -1.29 3.24 8.26
CA ASP A 267 -0.61 1.95 8.16
C ASP A 267 -1.51 1.00 7.36
N ALA A 268 -1.13 0.71 6.13
CA ALA A 268 -1.93 -0.02 5.16
C ALA A 268 -1.35 -1.38 4.81
N ASP A 269 -2.18 -2.39 4.82
CA ASP A 269 -1.89 -3.71 4.25
C ASP A 269 -2.85 -4.00 3.10
N PHE A 270 -2.31 -4.42 1.97
CA PHE A 270 -3.05 -4.88 0.80
C PHE A 270 -2.51 -6.23 0.35
N GLU A 271 -3.40 -7.16 0.02
CA GLU A 271 -3.03 -8.45 -0.57
C GLU A 271 -4.01 -8.83 -1.67
N LEU A 272 -3.50 -9.44 -2.72
CA LEU A 272 -4.27 -9.98 -3.85
C LEU A 272 -3.96 -11.46 -4.01
N TYR A 273 -5.02 -12.25 -4.15
CA TYR A 273 -4.97 -13.69 -4.38
C TYR A 273 -5.82 -14.08 -5.58
N ARG A 274 -5.52 -15.20 -6.20
CA ARG A 274 -6.52 -15.94 -6.97
C ARG A 274 -7.53 -16.56 -6.01
N ILE A 275 -8.72 -16.81 -6.51
CA ILE A 275 -9.74 -17.59 -5.80
C ILE A 275 -9.77 -18.95 -6.46
N ASP A 276 -9.58 -20.02 -5.69
CA ASP A 276 -9.80 -21.38 -6.17
C ASP A 276 -11.30 -21.67 -6.35
N ASP A 277 -11.63 -22.81 -6.93
CA ASP A 277 -13.03 -23.24 -7.18
C ASP A 277 -13.84 -23.32 -5.89
N ASP A 278 -13.18 -23.54 -4.74
CA ASP A 278 -13.82 -23.59 -3.40
C ASP A 278 -13.91 -22.19 -2.74
N GLY A 279 -13.47 -21.15 -3.42
CA GLY A 279 -13.44 -19.77 -2.88
C GLY A 279 -12.39 -19.56 -1.77
N ARG A 280 -11.32 -20.36 -1.77
CA ARG A 280 -10.23 -20.28 -0.79
C ARG A 280 -9.04 -19.54 -1.36
N CYS A 281 -8.25 -18.97 -0.47
CA CYS A 281 -6.96 -18.39 -0.80
C CYS A 281 -5.88 -19.07 0.04
N THR A 282 -4.96 -19.75 -0.61
CA THR A 282 -3.82 -20.42 0.01
C THR A 282 -2.51 -19.69 -0.36
N PRO A 283 -1.35 -20.05 0.23
CA PRO A 283 -0.08 -19.46 -0.22
C PRO A 283 0.22 -19.70 -1.70
N GLU A 284 -0.31 -20.76 -2.29
CA GLU A 284 -0.15 -21.03 -3.73
C GLU A 284 -0.95 -20.08 -4.62
N ASP A 285 -1.97 -19.40 -4.09
CA ASP A 285 -2.83 -18.48 -4.83
C ASP A 285 -2.37 -17.02 -4.73
N PHE A 286 -1.34 -16.75 -3.94
CA PHE A 286 -0.80 -15.43 -3.74
C PHE A 286 -0.36 -14.80 -5.06
N MET A 287 -0.78 -13.57 -5.31
CA MET A 287 -0.39 -12.79 -6.49
C MET A 287 0.52 -11.63 -6.12
N MET A 288 0.07 -10.77 -5.23
CA MET A 288 0.85 -9.62 -4.78
C MET A 288 0.42 -9.15 -3.40
N SER A 289 1.29 -8.38 -2.75
CA SER A 289 0.95 -7.62 -1.56
C SER A 289 1.66 -6.28 -1.51
N GLN A 290 1.09 -5.35 -0.75
CA GLN A 290 1.73 -4.10 -0.37
C GLN A 290 1.54 -3.89 1.13
N TRP A 291 2.62 -3.56 1.81
CA TRP A 291 2.58 -2.92 3.10
C TRP A 291 3.10 -1.49 2.96
N MET A 292 2.41 -0.54 3.57
CA MET A 292 2.79 0.86 3.50
C MET A 292 2.52 1.54 4.83
N THR A 293 3.44 2.42 5.21
CA THR A 293 3.24 3.41 6.26
C THR A 293 3.48 4.80 5.65
N SER A 294 2.58 5.71 5.88
CA SER A 294 2.59 7.08 5.38
C SER A 294 2.29 8.03 6.53
N TYR A 295 3.05 9.12 6.69
CA TYR A 295 2.87 10.08 7.77
C TYR A 295 3.60 11.40 7.50
N ASP A 296 3.17 12.45 8.19
CA ASP A 296 3.84 13.74 8.21
C ASP A 296 4.66 13.92 9.49
N GLU A 297 5.90 14.37 9.36
CA GLU A 297 6.80 14.65 10.49
C GLU A 297 7.54 15.97 10.24
N ASP A 298 7.80 16.72 11.31
CA ASP A 298 8.61 17.95 11.17
C ASP A 298 10.09 17.61 11.00
N ASN A 299 10.73 18.22 10.01
CA ASN A 299 12.16 18.12 9.81
C ASN A 299 12.92 18.97 10.86
N LYS A 300 14.26 19.00 10.80
CA LYS A 300 15.09 19.78 11.74
C LYS A 300 14.86 21.29 11.69
N LYS A 301 14.22 21.79 10.63
CA LYS A 301 13.88 23.21 10.44
C LYS A 301 12.47 23.53 10.93
N GLY A 302 11.69 22.52 11.38
CA GLY A 302 10.30 22.67 11.78
C GLY A 302 9.32 22.69 10.61
N GLU A 303 9.75 22.30 9.41
CA GLU A 303 8.88 22.20 8.23
C GLU A 303 8.25 20.80 8.19
N SER A 304 6.96 20.72 7.89
CA SER A 304 6.27 19.43 7.74
C SER A 304 6.71 18.71 6.47
N VAL A 305 7.19 17.50 6.61
CA VAL A 305 7.69 16.65 5.52
C VAL A 305 6.90 15.35 5.51
N HIS A 306 6.38 14.96 4.35
CA HIS A 306 5.67 13.70 4.18
C HIS A 306 6.66 12.56 3.95
N LYS A 307 6.44 11.43 4.65
CA LYS A 307 7.29 10.23 4.60
C LYS A 307 6.48 8.99 4.26
N VAL A 308 7.04 8.15 3.41
CA VAL A 308 6.43 6.87 3.03
C VAL A 308 7.45 5.75 3.14
N HIS A 309 7.07 4.69 3.82
CA HIS A 309 7.77 3.40 3.82
C HIS A 309 6.87 2.39 3.10
N CYS A 310 7.36 1.77 2.05
CA CYS A 310 6.57 0.85 1.24
C CYS A 310 7.33 -0.43 0.93
N VAL A 311 6.66 -1.56 1.07
CA VAL A 311 7.12 -2.88 0.61
C VAL A 311 6.07 -3.43 -0.33
N GLN A 312 6.48 -3.81 -1.53
CA GLN A 312 5.64 -4.46 -2.51
C GLN A 312 6.23 -5.82 -2.85
N VAL A 313 5.38 -6.83 -2.95
CA VAL A 313 5.77 -8.22 -3.23
C VAL A 313 4.90 -8.75 -4.36
N PHE A 314 5.50 -9.39 -5.34
CA PHE A 314 4.84 -9.90 -6.53
C PHE A 314 5.26 -11.35 -6.75
N ALA A 315 4.32 -12.24 -6.94
CA ALA A 315 4.63 -13.59 -7.40
C ALA A 315 5.06 -13.52 -8.87
N THR A 316 6.26 -14.01 -9.17
CA THR A 316 6.85 -13.93 -10.52
C THR A 316 6.95 -15.28 -11.19
N ASP A 317 6.99 -16.34 -10.41
CA ASP A 317 6.98 -17.71 -10.92
C ASP A 317 6.25 -18.66 -9.95
N ARG A 318 5.69 -19.72 -10.50
CA ARG A 318 5.01 -20.77 -9.73
C ARG A 318 5.16 -22.11 -10.43
N ALA A 319 5.56 -23.12 -9.68
CA ALA A 319 5.69 -24.48 -10.18
C ALA A 319 5.23 -25.51 -9.16
N TYR A 320 4.53 -26.56 -9.65
CA TYR A 320 4.25 -27.76 -8.87
C TYR A 320 5.38 -28.75 -9.07
N VAL A 321 6.07 -29.11 -8.00
CA VAL A 321 7.36 -29.81 -8.06
C VAL A 321 7.45 -30.94 -7.05
N ASP A 322 8.35 -31.88 -7.31
CA ASP A 322 8.91 -32.77 -6.31
C ASP A 322 10.21 -32.19 -5.69
N LYS A 323 10.87 -32.95 -4.84
CA LYS A 323 12.08 -32.49 -4.13
C LYS A 323 13.27 -32.29 -5.05
N ASP A 324 13.41 -33.05 -6.12
CA ASP A 324 14.57 -32.99 -7.00
C ASP A 324 14.42 -31.86 -8.02
N GLU A 325 13.24 -31.69 -8.59
CA GLU A 325 12.89 -30.55 -9.42
C GLU A 325 13.04 -29.23 -8.65
N LEU A 326 12.65 -29.20 -7.36
CA LEU A 326 12.82 -28.03 -6.50
C LEU A 326 14.31 -27.64 -6.36
N LYS A 327 15.22 -28.61 -6.22
CA LYS A 327 16.66 -28.33 -6.13
C LYS A 327 17.20 -27.70 -7.41
N GLN A 328 16.70 -28.18 -8.55
CA GLN A 328 17.08 -27.65 -9.86
C GLN A 328 16.59 -26.20 -10.03
N LEU A 329 15.31 -25.93 -9.81
CA LEU A 329 14.74 -24.60 -9.87
C LEU A 329 15.48 -23.58 -9.00
N LYS A 330 15.83 -23.95 -7.78
CA LYS A 330 16.60 -23.07 -6.87
C LYS A 330 18.01 -22.76 -7.34
N LYS A 331 18.61 -23.58 -8.21
CA LYS A 331 19.92 -23.30 -8.83
C LYS A 331 19.77 -22.34 -10.01
N GLU A 332 18.74 -22.52 -10.81
CA GLU A 332 18.48 -21.74 -12.03
C GLU A 332 18.05 -20.30 -11.69
N ASN A 333 17.31 -20.12 -10.59
CA ASN A 333 16.73 -18.83 -10.21
C ASN A 333 17.68 -17.90 -9.42
N LYS A 334 18.98 -18.20 -9.34
CA LYS A 334 19.97 -17.33 -8.70
C LYS A 334 20.39 -16.21 -9.66
N MET A 335 19.65 -15.12 -9.67
CA MET A 335 19.99 -13.95 -10.49
C MET A 335 20.71 -12.88 -9.65
N LYS A 336 21.83 -12.34 -10.18
CA LYS A 336 22.42 -11.10 -9.70
C LYS A 336 21.90 -9.97 -10.59
N MET A 337 21.25 -8.97 -10.00
CA MET A 337 20.62 -7.89 -10.76
C MET A 337 21.38 -6.57 -10.66
N THR A 338 21.60 -5.93 -11.79
CA THR A 338 21.91 -4.51 -11.93
C THR A 338 20.62 -3.72 -12.04
N TYR A 339 20.69 -2.38 -11.92
CA TYR A 339 19.50 -1.53 -12.06
C TYR A 339 18.81 -1.69 -13.44
N GLN A 340 19.59 -1.76 -14.51
CA GLN A 340 19.04 -1.97 -15.85
C GLN A 340 18.29 -3.31 -15.96
N ASN A 341 18.86 -4.37 -15.40
CA ASN A 341 18.23 -5.69 -15.36
C ASN A 341 16.95 -5.69 -14.53
N ILE A 342 16.88 -4.89 -13.45
CA ILE A 342 15.67 -4.73 -12.65
C ILE A 342 14.52 -4.18 -13.49
N LEU A 343 14.74 -3.09 -14.22
CA LEU A 343 13.72 -2.49 -15.08
C LEU A 343 13.27 -3.44 -16.21
N GLN A 344 14.19 -4.20 -16.79
CA GLN A 344 13.85 -5.22 -17.79
C GLN A 344 13.03 -6.35 -17.17
N PHE A 345 13.43 -6.82 -15.99
CA PHE A 345 12.71 -7.86 -15.24
C PHE A 345 11.29 -7.40 -14.89
N GLU A 346 11.13 -6.21 -14.34
CA GLU A 346 9.83 -5.66 -13.98
C GLU A 346 8.89 -5.57 -15.20
N ARG A 347 9.43 -5.13 -16.36
CA ARG A 347 8.67 -5.09 -17.62
C ARG A 347 8.29 -6.48 -18.12
N ALA A 348 9.23 -7.42 -18.12
CA ALA A 348 8.99 -8.80 -18.58
C ALA A 348 7.93 -9.52 -17.75
N HIS A 349 7.88 -9.27 -16.45
CA HIS A 349 6.90 -9.85 -15.52
C HIS A 349 5.69 -8.94 -15.30
N LYS A 350 5.55 -7.87 -16.09
CA LYS A 350 4.43 -6.90 -15.97
C LYS A 350 4.23 -6.37 -14.55
N ILE A 351 5.33 -6.21 -13.80
CA ILE A 351 5.28 -5.62 -12.46
C ILE A 351 4.76 -4.18 -12.59
N PRO A 352 3.72 -3.79 -11.85
CA PRO A 352 3.16 -2.45 -11.94
C PRO A 352 4.22 -1.38 -11.70
N ALA A 353 4.27 -0.38 -12.57
CA ALA A 353 5.25 0.69 -12.48
C ALA A 353 5.05 1.51 -11.19
N LEU A 354 6.14 2.05 -10.65
CA LEU A 354 6.05 3.10 -9.63
C LEU A 354 5.42 4.37 -10.24
N ALA A 355 4.85 5.23 -9.40
CA ALA A 355 4.42 6.55 -9.86
C ALA A 355 5.58 7.23 -10.63
N PRO A 356 5.31 7.86 -11.80
CA PRO A 356 6.38 8.43 -12.64
C PRO A 356 7.32 9.37 -11.89
N ALA A 357 6.78 10.12 -10.96
CA ALA A 357 7.54 11.03 -10.11
C ALA A 357 8.48 10.28 -9.14
N ILE A 358 8.05 9.19 -8.51
CA ILE A 358 8.89 8.34 -7.67
C ILE A 358 9.97 7.65 -8.54
N GLN A 359 9.60 7.16 -9.72
CA GLN A 359 10.55 6.54 -10.65
C GLN A 359 11.67 7.50 -11.06
N LYS A 360 11.34 8.76 -11.31
CA LYS A 360 12.32 9.81 -11.60
C LYS A 360 13.31 9.99 -10.44
N LYS A 361 12.81 10.09 -9.21
CA LYS A 361 13.64 10.22 -8.01
C LYS A 361 14.50 8.99 -7.74
N LEU A 362 13.98 7.81 -8.04
CA LEU A 362 14.74 6.57 -7.98
C LEU A 362 15.90 6.55 -8.98
N ASN A 363 15.68 7.03 -10.20
CA ASN A 363 16.71 7.15 -11.22
C ASN A 363 17.82 8.12 -10.78
N GLU A 364 17.46 9.21 -10.11
CA GLU A 364 18.43 10.14 -9.53
C GLU A 364 19.27 9.44 -8.44
N LEU A 365 18.65 8.67 -7.57
CA LEU A 365 19.33 7.91 -6.51
C LEU A 365 20.33 6.89 -7.06
N TRP A 366 19.97 6.15 -8.11
CA TRP A 366 20.87 5.18 -8.74
C TRP A 366 22.08 5.82 -9.37
N LYS A 367 21.93 6.96 -10.06
CA LYS A 367 23.06 7.71 -10.62
C LYS A 367 24.06 8.21 -9.59
N MET A 368 23.66 8.36 -8.35
CA MET A 368 24.54 8.77 -7.23
C MET A 368 25.33 7.59 -6.63
N GLU A 369 24.92 6.36 -6.89
CA GLU A 369 25.56 5.12 -6.38
C GLU A 369 26.53 4.49 -7.42
N GLU A 370 26.40 4.84 -8.71
CA GLU A 370 27.36 4.51 -9.78
C GLU A 370 28.60 5.41 -9.74
#